data_ae742d0168067cfc153e0d2c911cd102
#
_entry.id   ae742d0168067cfc153e0d2c911cd102
#
_cell.length_a   1.000
_cell.length_b   1.000
_cell.length_c   1.000
_cell.angle_alpha   90.00
_cell.angle_beta   90.00
_cell.angle_gamma   90.00
#
_symmetry.space_group_name_H-M   'P 1'
#
loop_
_entity.id
_entity.type
_entity.pdbx_description
1 polymer ?
#
loop_
_entity_poly.entity_id
_entity_poly.type
_entity_poly.pdbx_seq_one_letter_code
_entity_poly.pdbx_strand_id
1 'polypeptide(L)'
;MSSNAPVYLMLLLPQESYWDWVAVARDYVIKFGVNITSDAESAARYMAPQQAVIIAGLPNGYPAQGDIQAWFKKNYPSLRVDYLPAKSPDEFKSKLQARIAANSRYGQASEPLKLLWPTDYAKLILGFGANPEVFRRDGLPGHDGLDIRAPNGAKVYACADGTVAGVDVYAGNSVQQPYGTSVEIQHRDGYRTLYGHLGQASVAQGAAVKAGQVVGLAGATGNTAGGYVHVTLKKQGATAAGQTNYPNDIIDPTPFIVWPVEATSSPEPPPTIQYPWPPSLCLAGVHGRSDGRMQEPDFAAVAQARVEAVKLASSAAPEDVDRLRSINPDMFVMVRLFASFKGRNYGAAQFAQDLSHDMGQFYQRGIRYFEVHNEVNLIDEGWTTSWQNGREFGQWFLEVRNRLKALYPEALFGYPGLSPDGVPMSGRTNDMRFLDESDEAVRAADWIGVHCYWRDEAEMNAPAGGLGWQEYRRRYPDKLLFVTEFSNPHSDVDRRTKAQQYVKYYQLVRHAPGVGAVFSFVLSSSRGFEHEVWRDEAGNATEIPGIVGARAV
;
A
#
# COMPACT_ATOMS: atom_id res chain seq x y z
N MET A 1 26.95 -8.80 -1.56
CA MET A 1 27.41 -9.76 -0.53
C MET A 1 26.18 -10.46 0.00
N SER A 2 25.99 -11.74 -0.32
CA SER A 2 24.83 -12.52 0.11
C SER A 2 24.87 -12.68 1.63
N SER A 3 23.85 -12.20 2.33
CA SER A 3 23.65 -12.44 3.75
C SER A 3 23.39 -13.94 3.94
N ASN A 4 24.41 -14.71 4.32
CA ASN A 4 24.25 -16.04 4.88
C ASN A 4 23.64 -15.90 6.28
N ALA A 5 22.33 -15.72 6.38
CA ALA A 5 21.64 -15.94 7.64
C ALA A 5 21.85 -17.41 8.06
N PRO A 6 22.20 -17.72 9.31
CA PRO A 6 22.42 -19.09 9.73
C PRO A 6 21.14 -19.89 9.55
N VAL A 7 21.18 -20.90 8.68
CA VAL A 7 20.09 -21.86 8.51
C VAL A 7 20.12 -22.76 9.72
N TYR A 8 19.23 -22.56 10.67
CA TYR A 8 19.05 -23.50 11.77
C TYR A 8 18.44 -24.78 11.24
N LEU A 9 19.00 -25.90 11.60
CA LEU A 9 18.54 -27.22 11.21
C LEU A 9 18.05 -27.98 12.43
N MET A 10 16.97 -28.72 12.24
CA MET A 10 16.46 -29.67 13.23
C MET A 10 16.55 -31.08 12.62
N LEU A 11 17.18 -31.99 13.30
CA LEU A 11 17.25 -33.39 12.94
C LEU A 11 16.14 -34.14 13.68
N LEU A 12 15.15 -34.62 12.95
CA LEU A 12 14.06 -35.44 13.49
C LEU A 12 14.44 -36.91 13.35
N LEU A 13 14.58 -37.57 14.47
CA LEU A 13 15.00 -38.97 14.55
C LEU A 13 13.83 -39.87 14.98
N PRO A 14 13.80 -41.16 14.56
CA PRO A 14 12.78 -42.11 15.00
C PRO A 14 12.69 -42.23 16.50
N GLN A 15 11.48 -42.46 17.04
CA GLN A 15 11.23 -42.62 18.44
C GLN A 15 11.77 -43.96 18.96
N GLU A 16 11.59 -45.03 18.14
CA GLU A 16 12.13 -46.35 18.46
C GLU A 16 13.67 -46.34 18.35
N SER A 17 14.32 -46.85 19.39
CA SER A 17 15.79 -46.88 19.48
C SER A 17 16.44 -45.49 19.32
N TYR A 18 15.78 -44.46 19.80
CA TYR A 18 16.17 -43.06 19.63
C TYR A 18 17.66 -42.81 19.89
N TRP A 19 18.21 -43.36 20.96
CA TRP A 19 19.61 -43.14 21.32
C TRP A 19 20.62 -43.75 20.37
N ASP A 20 20.26 -44.81 19.61
CA ASP A 20 21.10 -45.38 18.58
C ASP A 20 21.21 -44.44 17.39
N TRP A 21 20.08 -43.79 17.02
CA TRP A 21 20.05 -42.76 15.98
C TRP A 21 20.82 -41.50 16.39
N VAL A 22 20.73 -41.10 17.68
CA VAL A 22 21.51 -39.98 18.21
C VAL A 22 23.00 -40.27 18.15
N ALA A 23 23.42 -41.46 18.55
CA ALA A 23 24.83 -41.86 18.53
C ALA A 23 25.46 -41.78 17.14
N VAL A 24 24.77 -42.24 16.11
CA VAL A 24 25.29 -42.22 14.71
C VAL A 24 25.20 -40.83 14.09
N ALA A 25 24.33 -39.94 14.59
CA ALA A 25 24.19 -38.56 14.12
C ALA A 25 25.19 -37.58 14.73
N ARG A 26 25.91 -37.96 15.79
CA ARG A 26 26.72 -37.08 16.63
C ARG A 26 27.70 -36.20 15.80
N ASP A 27 28.50 -36.78 14.92
CA ASP A 27 29.51 -36.05 14.16
C ASP A 27 28.89 -35.01 13.24
N TYR A 28 27.76 -35.34 12.65
CA TYR A 28 26.98 -34.43 11.81
C TYR A 28 26.41 -33.26 12.62
N VAL A 29 25.83 -33.57 13.77
CA VAL A 29 25.25 -32.59 14.69
C VAL A 29 26.32 -31.61 15.18
N ILE A 30 27.49 -32.08 15.60
CA ILE A 30 28.59 -31.25 16.05
C ILE A 30 29.12 -30.36 14.91
N LYS A 31 29.35 -30.96 13.73
CA LYS A 31 29.94 -30.22 12.60
C LYS A 31 29.03 -29.08 12.14
N PHE A 32 27.73 -29.29 12.12
CA PHE A 32 26.80 -28.32 11.52
C PHE A 32 25.93 -27.55 12.54
N GLY A 33 26.07 -27.80 13.83
CA GLY A 33 25.30 -27.13 14.86
C GLY A 33 23.80 -27.44 14.76
N VAL A 34 23.44 -28.71 14.57
CA VAL A 34 22.05 -29.14 14.35
C VAL A 34 21.39 -29.52 15.67
N ASN A 35 20.16 -29.07 15.90
CA ASN A 35 19.34 -29.54 17.01
C ASN A 35 18.72 -30.93 16.69
N ILE A 36 18.44 -31.73 17.74
CA ILE A 36 17.89 -33.07 17.57
C ILE A 36 16.59 -33.18 18.35
N THR A 37 15.61 -33.89 17.81
CA THR A 37 14.37 -34.26 18.48
C THR A 37 13.79 -35.55 17.92
N SER A 38 12.94 -36.22 18.69
CA SER A 38 12.07 -37.31 18.20
C SER A 38 10.60 -36.89 18.09
N ASP A 39 10.30 -35.64 18.46
CA ASP A 39 8.96 -35.09 18.42
C ASP A 39 8.77 -34.25 17.16
N ALA A 40 7.93 -34.73 16.24
CA ALA A 40 7.66 -34.10 14.97
C ALA A 40 6.94 -32.75 15.12
N GLU A 41 6.05 -32.59 16.11
CA GLU A 41 5.37 -31.31 16.33
C GLU A 41 6.33 -30.24 16.87
N SER A 42 7.20 -30.63 17.81
CA SER A 42 8.26 -29.74 18.31
C SER A 42 9.22 -29.35 17.20
N ALA A 43 9.62 -30.31 16.33
CA ALA A 43 10.45 -30.03 15.17
C ALA A 43 9.80 -29.00 14.25
N ALA A 44 8.48 -29.03 14.05
CA ALA A 44 7.77 -28.12 13.18
C ALA A 44 7.55 -26.74 13.80
N ARG A 45 7.15 -26.69 15.10
CA ARG A 45 6.77 -25.43 15.78
C ARG A 45 7.95 -24.48 16.00
N TYR A 46 9.16 -24.99 16.17
CA TYR A 46 10.34 -24.18 16.44
C TYR A 46 11.06 -23.72 15.16
N MET A 47 10.53 -24.07 13.98
CA MET A 47 11.20 -23.80 12.70
C MET A 47 10.53 -22.65 11.95
N ALA A 48 11.26 -21.55 11.79
CA ALA A 48 10.85 -20.44 10.95
C ALA A 48 10.96 -20.79 9.44
N PRO A 49 10.33 -20.04 8.54
CA PRO A 49 10.29 -20.35 7.09
C PRO A 49 11.64 -20.54 6.39
N GLN A 50 12.73 -20.03 6.96
CA GLN A 50 14.11 -20.16 6.44
C GLN A 50 14.89 -21.34 7.03
N GLN A 51 14.27 -22.16 7.86
CA GLN A 51 14.88 -23.27 8.57
C GLN A 51 14.41 -24.58 7.93
N ALA A 52 15.13 -25.68 8.19
CA ALA A 52 14.81 -26.97 7.61
C ALA A 52 14.80 -28.09 8.65
N VAL A 53 13.86 -29.03 8.49
CA VAL A 53 13.84 -30.29 9.24
C VAL A 53 14.44 -31.39 8.37
N ILE A 54 15.45 -32.06 8.87
CA ILE A 54 16.02 -33.25 8.28
C ILE A 54 15.38 -34.44 8.97
N ILE A 55 14.69 -35.28 8.22
CA ILE A 55 13.99 -36.44 8.77
C ILE A 55 14.77 -37.70 8.47
N ALA A 56 15.14 -38.44 9.52
CA ALA A 56 15.63 -39.82 9.35
C ALA A 56 14.45 -40.72 8.95
N GLY A 57 14.44 -41.12 7.73
CA GLY A 57 13.29 -41.74 7.09
C GLY A 57 13.18 -43.24 7.35
N LEU A 58 12.60 -43.62 8.50
CA LEU A 58 11.98 -44.94 8.68
C LEU A 58 10.48 -44.81 8.41
N PRO A 59 9.87 -45.65 7.55
CA PRO A 59 8.44 -45.59 7.23
C PRO A 59 7.54 -45.62 8.50
N ASN A 60 7.94 -46.35 9.54
CA ASN A 60 7.18 -46.52 10.78
C ASN A 60 7.89 -45.94 11.99
N GLY A 61 8.87 -45.06 11.79
CA GLY A 61 9.67 -44.46 12.87
C GLY A 61 8.94 -43.39 13.70
N TYR A 62 7.73 -43.01 13.28
CA TYR A 62 6.93 -41.94 13.86
C TYR A 62 5.48 -42.37 14.07
N PRO A 63 5.20 -43.20 15.10
CA PRO A 63 3.90 -43.87 15.26
C PRO A 63 2.71 -42.90 15.35
N ALA A 64 2.89 -41.74 15.99
CA ALA A 64 1.83 -40.74 16.15
C ALA A 64 1.48 -40.01 14.84
N GLN A 65 2.39 -39.94 13.87
CA GLN A 65 2.23 -39.23 12.61
C GLN A 65 1.97 -40.18 11.42
N GLY A 66 2.27 -41.47 11.57
CA GLY A 66 2.23 -42.43 10.47
C GLY A 66 3.27 -42.14 9.37
N ASP A 67 2.84 -41.89 8.15
CA ASP A 67 3.74 -41.39 7.10
C ASP A 67 4.19 -39.98 7.42
N ILE A 68 5.40 -39.85 7.93
CA ILE A 68 5.95 -38.58 8.38
C ILE A 68 6.12 -37.56 7.26
N GLN A 69 6.42 -37.98 6.04
CA GLN A 69 6.50 -37.06 4.89
C GLN A 69 5.14 -36.49 4.55
N ALA A 70 4.12 -37.35 4.44
CA ALA A 70 2.75 -36.93 4.19
C ALA A 70 2.23 -36.03 5.31
N TRP A 71 2.58 -36.34 6.56
CA TRP A 71 2.20 -35.54 7.72
C TRP A 71 2.79 -34.13 7.68
N PHE A 72 4.09 -33.96 7.42
CA PHE A 72 4.71 -32.62 7.26
C PHE A 72 4.11 -31.87 6.09
N LYS A 73 3.94 -32.53 4.94
CA LYS A 73 3.37 -31.91 3.75
C LYS A 73 1.95 -31.39 3.98
N LYS A 74 1.15 -32.12 4.77
CA LYS A 74 -0.21 -31.75 5.13
C LYS A 74 -0.27 -30.61 6.16
N ASN A 75 0.49 -30.71 7.25
CA ASN A 75 0.32 -29.84 8.39
C ASN A 75 1.27 -28.61 8.38
N TYR A 76 2.40 -28.70 7.68
CA TYR A 76 3.43 -27.66 7.58
C TYR A 76 3.97 -27.50 6.16
N PRO A 77 3.12 -27.18 5.18
CA PRO A 77 3.50 -27.19 3.75
C PRO A 77 4.57 -26.17 3.37
N SER A 78 4.77 -25.12 4.18
CA SER A 78 5.80 -24.09 3.97
C SER A 78 7.16 -24.47 4.56
N LEU A 79 7.22 -25.51 5.41
CA LEU A 79 8.46 -25.93 6.04
C LEU A 79 9.35 -26.68 5.06
N ARG A 80 10.64 -26.37 5.04
CA ARG A 80 11.63 -27.14 4.30
C ARG A 80 11.84 -28.48 4.98
N VAL A 81 11.59 -29.56 4.29
CA VAL A 81 11.79 -30.92 4.77
C VAL A 81 12.80 -31.61 3.88
N ASP A 82 13.86 -32.11 4.50
CA ASP A 82 14.89 -32.92 3.87
C ASP A 82 14.74 -34.37 4.36
N TYR A 83 14.15 -35.21 3.56
CA TYR A 83 13.91 -36.61 3.88
C TYR A 83 15.12 -37.46 3.51
N LEU A 84 15.79 -38.01 4.54
CA LEU A 84 16.95 -38.87 4.38
C LEU A 84 16.57 -40.33 4.69
N PRO A 85 16.09 -41.10 3.71
CA PRO A 85 15.62 -42.46 3.95
C PRO A 85 16.77 -43.34 4.43
N ALA A 86 16.53 -44.08 5.50
CA ALA A 86 17.48 -45.06 6.05
C ALA A 86 16.72 -46.21 6.69
N LYS A 87 17.18 -47.42 6.49
CA LYS A 87 16.56 -48.63 7.06
C LYS A 87 17.13 -48.97 8.45
N SER A 88 18.27 -48.37 8.81
CA SER A 88 18.96 -48.57 10.08
C SER A 88 19.80 -47.36 10.46
N PRO A 89 20.21 -47.24 11.76
CA PRO A 89 21.16 -46.21 12.20
C PRO A 89 22.46 -46.22 11.38
N ASP A 90 23.01 -47.36 11.02
CA ASP A 90 24.27 -47.47 10.26
C ASP A 90 24.12 -46.94 8.83
N GLU A 91 23.02 -47.21 8.16
CA GLU A 91 22.73 -46.62 6.86
C GLU A 91 22.59 -45.09 6.97
N PHE A 92 21.92 -44.60 8.02
CA PHE A 92 21.80 -43.19 8.29
C PHE A 92 23.15 -42.54 8.54
N LYS A 93 24.02 -43.16 9.36
CA LYS A 93 25.41 -42.74 9.59
C LYS A 93 26.18 -42.56 8.26
N SER A 94 26.11 -43.53 7.39
CA SER A 94 26.80 -43.48 6.11
C SER A 94 26.35 -42.29 5.25
N LYS A 95 25.05 -42.03 5.21
CA LYS A 95 24.48 -40.87 4.50
C LYS A 95 24.89 -39.54 5.12
N LEU A 96 24.91 -39.42 6.46
CA LEU A 96 25.38 -38.24 7.15
C LEU A 96 26.89 -38.02 6.96
N GLN A 97 27.70 -39.08 6.95
CA GLN A 97 29.13 -38.96 6.68
C GLN A 97 29.40 -38.47 5.25
N ALA A 98 28.64 -38.93 4.26
CA ALA A 98 28.71 -38.40 2.91
C ALA A 98 28.41 -36.89 2.85
N ARG A 99 27.44 -36.43 3.62
CA ARG A 99 27.17 -35.00 3.77
C ARG A 99 28.29 -34.25 4.46
N ILE A 100 28.87 -34.80 5.49
CA ILE A 100 30.04 -34.25 6.18
C ILE A 100 31.20 -34.07 5.22
N ALA A 101 31.51 -35.08 4.41
CA ALA A 101 32.58 -35.07 3.40
C ALA A 101 32.30 -34.02 2.31
N ALA A 102 31.08 -33.89 1.86
CA ALA A 102 30.65 -32.91 0.87
C ALA A 102 30.46 -31.50 1.44
N ASN A 103 30.66 -31.27 2.75
CA ASN A 103 30.32 -30.04 3.47
C ASN A 103 28.88 -29.57 3.23
N SER A 104 27.94 -30.49 3.04
CA SER A 104 26.54 -30.25 2.75
C SER A 104 25.69 -30.43 4.01
N ARG A 105 25.11 -29.34 4.52
CA ARG A 105 24.29 -29.37 5.73
C ARG A 105 22.99 -30.16 5.56
N TYR A 106 22.42 -30.15 4.35
CA TYR A 106 21.22 -30.90 3.98
C TYR A 106 21.30 -31.29 2.51
N GLY A 107 20.54 -32.30 2.11
CA GLY A 107 20.45 -32.66 0.71
C GLY A 107 19.76 -31.59 -0.10
N GLN A 108 19.85 -31.66 -1.41
CA GLN A 108 19.04 -30.82 -2.29
C GLN A 108 17.56 -31.22 -2.13
N ALA A 109 16.92 -30.72 -1.06
CA ALA A 109 15.48 -30.57 -1.13
C ALA A 109 15.20 -29.69 -2.36
N SER A 110 14.29 -30.07 -3.21
CA SER A 110 13.84 -29.17 -4.27
C SER A 110 13.55 -27.82 -3.60
N GLU A 111 14.26 -26.78 -3.99
CA GLU A 111 13.99 -25.43 -3.47
C GLU A 111 12.47 -25.23 -3.48
N PRO A 112 11.85 -24.71 -2.42
CA PRO A 112 10.41 -24.45 -2.46
C PRO A 112 10.10 -23.62 -3.70
N LEU A 113 8.94 -23.88 -4.33
CA LEU A 113 8.53 -23.12 -5.51
C LEU A 113 8.62 -21.63 -5.17
N LYS A 114 9.39 -20.90 -5.97
CA LYS A 114 9.44 -19.44 -5.90
C LYS A 114 8.80 -18.90 -7.17
N LEU A 115 7.87 -17.99 -7.00
CA LEU A 115 7.18 -17.33 -8.10
C LEU A 115 7.75 -15.92 -8.23
N LEU A 116 8.44 -15.63 -9.32
CA LEU A 116 8.88 -14.28 -9.62
C LEU A 116 7.67 -13.37 -9.82
N TRP A 117 7.84 -12.10 -9.52
CA TRP A 117 6.84 -11.08 -9.77
C TRP A 117 6.56 -10.97 -11.28
N PRO A 118 5.27 -10.99 -11.72
CA PRO A 118 4.95 -11.21 -13.14
C PRO A 118 4.89 -9.93 -13.99
N THR A 119 5.20 -8.76 -13.47
CA THR A 119 5.11 -7.48 -14.19
C THR A 119 6.27 -6.56 -13.85
N ASP A 120 6.48 -5.52 -14.66
CA ASP A 120 7.46 -4.46 -14.36
C ASP A 120 6.97 -3.48 -13.27
N TYR A 121 5.74 -3.66 -12.76
CA TYR A 121 5.11 -2.76 -11.81
C TYR A 121 5.02 -3.42 -10.42
N ALA A 122 5.80 -2.96 -9.47
CA ALA A 122 5.89 -3.50 -8.11
C ALA A 122 4.69 -3.09 -7.23
N LYS A 123 3.44 -3.31 -7.71
CA LYS A 123 2.22 -2.92 -6.98
C LYS A 123 1.19 -4.05 -6.98
N LEU A 124 0.84 -4.53 -5.78
CA LEU A 124 -0.33 -5.37 -5.54
C LEU A 124 -1.58 -4.46 -5.47
N ILE A 125 -2.62 -4.81 -6.23
CA ILE A 125 -3.92 -4.10 -6.24
C ILE A 125 -4.88 -4.80 -5.28
N LEU A 126 -5.01 -6.14 -5.40
CA LEU A 126 -5.88 -6.94 -4.55
C LEU A 126 -5.17 -8.24 -4.15
N GLY A 127 -5.19 -8.56 -2.86
CA GLY A 127 -4.59 -9.77 -2.31
C GLY A 127 -5.52 -10.98 -2.32
N PHE A 128 -4.95 -12.16 -2.14
CA PHE A 128 -5.69 -13.40 -1.97
C PHE A 128 -6.61 -13.34 -0.74
N GLY A 129 -7.82 -13.87 -0.86
CA GLY A 129 -8.81 -13.89 0.22
C GLY A 129 -9.52 -12.56 0.49
N ALA A 130 -9.16 -11.48 -0.21
CA ALA A 130 -9.78 -10.17 -0.04
C ALA A 130 -11.26 -10.17 -0.48
N ASN A 131 -12.05 -9.24 0.09
CA ASN A 131 -13.45 -8.96 -0.25
C ASN A 131 -14.37 -10.20 -0.30
N PRO A 132 -14.41 -11.04 0.75
CA PRO A 132 -15.18 -12.30 0.74
C PRO A 132 -16.68 -12.10 0.45
N GLU A 133 -17.27 -10.97 0.81
CA GLU A 133 -18.67 -10.64 0.53
C GLU A 133 -18.95 -10.45 -0.97
N VAL A 134 -17.96 -10.04 -1.75
CA VAL A 134 -18.08 -9.88 -3.21
C VAL A 134 -17.97 -11.24 -3.89
N PHE A 135 -16.91 -12.00 -3.57
CA PHE A 135 -16.57 -13.26 -4.25
C PHE A 135 -17.45 -14.45 -3.82
N ARG A 136 -18.14 -14.37 -2.68
CA ARG A 136 -19.09 -15.40 -2.24
C ARG A 136 -20.22 -15.63 -3.24
N ARG A 137 -20.59 -14.61 -4.03
CA ARG A 137 -21.60 -14.73 -5.10
C ARG A 137 -21.14 -15.66 -6.22
N ASP A 138 -19.82 -15.79 -6.41
CA ASP A 138 -19.19 -16.64 -7.41
C ASP A 138 -18.77 -18.00 -6.82
N GLY A 139 -19.21 -18.32 -5.59
CA GLY A 139 -18.89 -19.54 -4.87
C GLY A 139 -17.46 -19.63 -4.31
N LEU A 140 -16.79 -18.47 -4.19
CA LEU A 140 -15.42 -18.38 -3.68
C LEU A 140 -15.42 -17.82 -2.24
N PRO A 141 -14.52 -18.29 -1.37
CA PRO A 141 -14.36 -17.76 -0.01
C PRO A 141 -13.85 -16.31 0.05
N GLY A 142 -13.29 -15.81 -1.03
CA GLY A 142 -12.71 -14.48 -1.21
C GLY A 142 -12.00 -14.42 -2.55
N HIS A 143 -11.22 -13.38 -2.81
CA HIS A 143 -10.42 -13.25 -4.02
C HIS A 143 -9.48 -14.45 -4.21
N ASP A 144 -9.47 -15.05 -5.39
CA ASP A 144 -8.83 -16.35 -5.68
C ASP A 144 -7.41 -16.25 -6.24
N GLY A 145 -6.79 -15.06 -6.14
CA GLY A 145 -5.44 -14.81 -6.64
C GLY A 145 -4.83 -13.52 -6.12
N LEU A 146 -3.90 -12.99 -6.90
CA LEU A 146 -3.31 -11.67 -6.72
C LEU A 146 -3.60 -10.82 -7.96
N ASP A 147 -4.20 -9.66 -7.77
CA ASP A 147 -4.30 -8.64 -8.82
C ASP A 147 -3.09 -7.74 -8.73
N ILE A 148 -2.27 -7.77 -9.75
CA ILE A 148 -0.98 -7.10 -9.81
C ILE A 148 -1.03 -6.04 -10.91
N ARG A 149 -0.62 -4.81 -10.59
CA ARG A 149 -0.65 -3.71 -11.56
C ARG A 149 0.04 -4.10 -12.86
N ALA A 150 -0.68 -3.88 -13.96
CA ALA A 150 -0.22 -4.06 -15.33
C ALA A 150 -1.11 -3.20 -16.25
N PRO A 151 -0.72 -1.96 -16.61
CA PRO A 151 -1.45 -1.16 -17.59
C PRO A 151 -1.67 -1.93 -18.89
N ASN A 152 -2.75 -1.64 -19.60
CA ASN A 152 -3.05 -2.31 -20.86
C ASN A 152 -1.86 -2.23 -21.82
N GLY A 153 -1.46 -3.38 -22.39
CA GLY A 153 -0.27 -3.52 -23.23
C GLY A 153 1.04 -3.76 -22.46
N ALA A 154 1.05 -3.70 -21.13
CA ALA A 154 2.22 -4.05 -20.34
C ALA A 154 2.58 -5.54 -20.48
N LYS A 155 3.86 -5.86 -20.47
CA LYS A 155 4.34 -7.24 -20.52
C LYS A 155 3.95 -8.00 -19.25
N VAL A 156 3.52 -9.23 -19.42
CA VAL A 156 3.28 -10.20 -18.34
C VAL A 156 4.25 -11.35 -18.48
N TYR A 157 4.93 -11.67 -17.37
CA TYR A 157 6.03 -12.63 -17.33
C TYR A 157 5.64 -13.92 -16.60
N ALA A 158 6.17 -15.06 -17.02
CA ALA A 158 6.06 -16.32 -16.30
C ALA A 158 6.68 -16.21 -14.90
N CYS A 159 5.94 -16.55 -13.87
CA CYS A 159 6.43 -16.50 -12.48
C CYS A 159 7.51 -17.56 -12.19
N ALA A 160 7.52 -18.68 -12.93
CA ALA A 160 8.49 -19.77 -12.76
C ALA A 160 8.66 -20.56 -14.07
N ASP A 161 9.73 -21.36 -14.13
CA ASP A 161 9.94 -22.32 -15.21
C ASP A 161 8.76 -23.30 -15.31
N GLY A 162 8.34 -23.63 -16.53
CA GLY A 162 7.24 -24.57 -16.71
C GLY A 162 6.90 -24.87 -18.17
N THR A 163 5.75 -25.48 -18.36
CA THR A 163 5.17 -25.78 -19.68
C THR A 163 3.77 -25.16 -19.73
N VAL A 164 3.42 -24.48 -20.79
CA VAL A 164 2.09 -23.91 -20.98
C VAL A 164 1.05 -25.03 -21.05
N ALA A 165 0.22 -25.12 -20.02
CA ALA A 165 -0.82 -26.15 -19.89
C ALA A 165 -2.06 -25.80 -20.72
N GLY A 166 -2.38 -24.51 -20.87
CA GLY A 166 -3.51 -24.02 -21.62
C GLY A 166 -3.37 -22.55 -21.99
N VAL A 167 -4.04 -22.16 -23.05
CA VAL A 167 -4.24 -20.77 -23.49
C VAL A 167 -5.70 -20.62 -23.86
N ASP A 168 -6.43 -19.81 -23.12
CA ASP A 168 -7.81 -19.44 -23.43
C ASP A 168 -7.83 -18.04 -24.05
N VAL A 169 -8.52 -17.91 -25.16
CA VAL A 169 -8.65 -16.62 -25.86
C VAL A 169 -10.10 -16.15 -25.80
N TYR A 170 -10.33 -15.09 -25.06
CA TYR A 170 -11.64 -14.49 -24.92
C TYR A 170 -11.53 -12.95 -24.82
N ALA A 171 -11.86 -12.26 -25.89
CA ALA A 171 -11.68 -10.81 -26.01
C ALA A 171 -12.81 -9.99 -25.38
N GLY A 172 -13.89 -10.63 -24.89
CA GLY A 172 -15.05 -9.94 -24.31
C GLY A 172 -14.92 -9.71 -22.81
N ASN A 173 -15.89 -8.97 -22.25
CA ASN A 173 -16.11 -8.82 -20.81
C ASN A 173 -17.28 -9.71 -20.40
N SER A 174 -17.07 -10.67 -19.51
CA SER A 174 -18.11 -11.60 -19.09
C SER A 174 -17.84 -12.23 -17.75
N VAL A 175 -18.87 -12.35 -16.93
CA VAL A 175 -18.84 -13.11 -15.66
C VAL A 175 -18.75 -14.61 -15.87
N GLN A 176 -19.17 -15.13 -17.03
CA GLN A 176 -19.04 -16.55 -17.39
C GLN A 176 -17.63 -16.95 -17.80
N GLN A 177 -16.81 -15.98 -18.18
CA GLN A 177 -15.39 -16.14 -18.52
C GLN A 177 -14.56 -15.17 -17.66
N PRO A 178 -14.53 -15.39 -16.33
CA PRO A 178 -14.04 -14.37 -15.39
C PRO A 178 -12.59 -13.96 -15.65
N TYR A 179 -11.73 -14.88 -16.06
CA TYR A 179 -10.32 -14.59 -16.34
C TYR A 179 -10.06 -14.02 -17.74
N GLY A 180 -11.06 -14.04 -18.64
CA GLY A 180 -10.90 -13.56 -20.03
C GLY A 180 -9.83 -14.34 -20.80
N THR A 181 -9.05 -13.63 -21.62
CA THR A 181 -7.85 -14.23 -22.23
C THR A 181 -6.85 -14.56 -21.15
N SER A 182 -6.44 -15.83 -21.09
CA SER A 182 -5.57 -16.33 -20.02
C SER A 182 -4.54 -17.34 -20.50
N VAL A 183 -3.45 -17.47 -19.74
CA VAL A 183 -2.40 -18.46 -19.93
C VAL A 183 -2.26 -19.24 -18.63
N GLU A 184 -2.33 -20.57 -18.68
CA GLU A 184 -2.03 -21.44 -17.55
C GLU A 184 -0.69 -22.15 -17.78
N ILE A 185 0.20 -22.13 -16.78
CA ILE A 185 1.52 -22.74 -16.83
C ILE A 185 1.62 -23.82 -15.76
N GLN A 186 1.98 -25.04 -16.19
CA GLN A 186 2.31 -26.14 -15.31
C GLN A 186 3.77 -26.04 -14.87
N HIS A 187 3.98 -25.98 -13.56
CA HIS A 187 5.30 -26.00 -12.92
C HIS A 187 5.60 -27.38 -12.30
N ARG A 188 6.80 -27.49 -11.73
CA ARG A 188 7.21 -28.66 -10.95
C ARG A 188 6.26 -28.97 -9.80
N ASP A 189 6.31 -30.14 -9.26
CA ASP A 189 5.62 -30.59 -8.04
C ASP A 189 4.09 -30.41 -8.08
N GLY A 190 3.47 -30.38 -9.28
CA GLY A 190 2.03 -30.21 -9.48
C GLY A 190 1.48 -28.82 -9.19
N TYR A 191 2.33 -27.80 -9.16
CA TYR A 191 1.89 -26.40 -9.12
C TYR A 191 1.51 -25.89 -10.50
N ARG A 192 0.55 -24.96 -10.56
CA ARG A 192 0.17 -24.22 -11.77
C ARG A 192 -0.08 -22.76 -11.45
N THR A 193 0.35 -21.86 -12.33
CA THR A 193 -0.08 -20.47 -12.30
C THR A 193 -0.99 -20.19 -13.49
N LEU A 194 -2.03 -19.36 -13.25
CA LEU A 194 -2.88 -18.82 -14.29
C LEU A 194 -2.70 -17.30 -14.32
N TYR A 195 -2.59 -16.73 -15.52
CA TYR A 195 -2.47 -15.29 -15.77
C TYR A 195 -3.71 -14.85 -16.54
N GLY A 196 -4.61 -14.13 -15.88
CA GLY A 196 -5.89 -13.67 -16.42
C GLY A 196 -5.86 -12.20 -16.87
N HIS A 197 -6.94 -11.80 -17.54
CA HIS A 197 -7.22 -10.46 -18.04
C HIS A 197 -6.22 -9.97 -19.10
N LEU A 198 -5.58 -10.91 -19.82
CA LEU A 198 -4.65 -10.57 -20.89
C LEU A 198 -5.39 -9.95 -22.08
N GLY A 199 -4.79 -8.95 -22.71
CA GLY A 199 -5.20 -8.47 -24.03
C GLY A 199 -4.73 -9.39 -25.15
N GLN A 200 -3.58 -10.07 -24.94
CA GLN A 200 -2.99 -10.99 -25.90
C GLN A 200 -2.12 -12.03 -25.17
N ALA A 201 -2.27 -13.30 -25.52
CA ALA A 201 -1.32 -14.35 -25.16
C ALA A 201 -0.13 -14.33 -26.13
N SER A 202 1.09 -14.48 -25.62
CA SER A 202 2.34 -14.49 -26.42
C SER A 202 2.98 -15.86 -26.51
N VAL A 203 2.34 -16.89 -25.97
CA VAL A 203 2.81 -18.29 -25.95
C VAL A 203 1.70 -19.23 -26.41
N ALA A 204 2.08 -20.42 -26.87
CA ALA A 204 1.14 -21.46 -27.28
C ALA A 204 1.12 -22.61 -26.27
N GLN A 205 0.02 -23.36 -26.20
CA GLN A 205 -0.10 -24.59 -25.40
C GLN A 205 1.00 -25.57 -25.75
N GLY A 206 1.60 -26.22 -24.76
CA GLY A 206 2.71 -27.13 -24.89
C GLY A 206 4.10 -26.46 -24.96
N ALA A 207 4.18 -25.14 -25.09
CA ALA A 207 5.47 -24.44 -25.11
C ALA A 207 6.16 -24.51 -23.74
N ALA A 208 7.47 -24.77 -23.73
CA ALA A 208 8.29 -24.60 -22.54
C ALA A 208 8.56 -23.11 -22.33
N VAL A 209 8.46 -22.63 -21.08
CA VAL A 209 8.73 -21.25 -20.69
C VAL A 209 9.69 -21.19 -19.50
N LYS A 210 10.48 -20.12 -19.47
CA LYS A 210 11.39 -19.81 -18.37
C LYS A 210 10.79 -18.73 -17.47
N ALA A 211 11.14 -18.77 -16.20
CA ALA A 211 10.85 -17.68 -15.26
C ALA A 211 11.32 -16.34 -15.84
N GLY A 212 10.47 -15.31 -15.82
CA GLY A 212 10.74 -14.01 -16.43
C GLY A 212 10.53 -13.94 -17.96
N GLN A 213 10.15 -15.02 -18.63
CA GLN A 213 9.78 -14.98 -20.05
C GLN A 213 8.40 -14.33 -20.24
N VAL A 214 8.25 -13.48 -21.26
CA VAL A 214 6.95 -12.87 -21.61
C VAL A 214 5.96 -13.95 -22.04
N VAL A 215 4.80 -14.00 -21.39
CA VAL A 215 3.71 -14.95 -21.69
C VAL A 215 2.48 -14.27 -22.26
N GLY A 216 2.38 -12.95 -22.14
CA GLY A 216 1.28 -12.18 -22.69
C GLY A 216 1.46 -10.69 -22.50
N LEU A 217 0.49 -9.94 -22.98
CA LEU A 217 0.33 -8.51 -22.71
C LEU A 217 -0.94 -8.31 -21.88
N ALA A 218 -0.86 -7.49 -20.84
CA ALA A 218 -2.01 -7.15 -20.01
C ALA A 218 -3.11 -6.47 -20.83
N GLY A 219 -4.35 -6.65 -20.42
CA GLY A 219 -5.52 -6.10 -21.10
C GLY A 219 -6.66 -5.82 -20.12
N ALA A 220 -7.89 -5.90 -20.67
CA ALA A 220 -9.12 -5.73 -19.90
C ALA A 220 -10.18 -6.76 -20.34
N THR A 221 -9.79 -8.01 -20.53
CA THR A 221 -10.69 -9.09 -20.94
C THR A 221 -11.22 -9.87 -19.72
N GLY A 222 -12.41 -10.45 -19.83
CA GLY A 222 -13.06 -11.15 -18.73
C GLY A 222 -13.78 -10.20 -17.75
N ASN A 223 -13.92 -10.61 -16.48
CA ASN A 223 -14.61 -9.81 -15.45
C ASN A 223 -13.63 -8.85 -14.75
N THR A 224 -13.26 -7.77 -15.43
CA THR A 224 -12.28 -6.80 -14.93
C THR A 224 -12.54 -5.39 -15.46
N ALA A 225 -12.10 -4.39 -14.71
CA ALA A 225 -11.99 -2.99 -15.16
C ALA A 225 -10.67 -2.70 -15.90
N GLY A 226 -9.72 -3.68 -15.94
CA GLY A 226 -8.40 -3.52 -16.56
C GLY A 226 -7.35 -2.85 -15.66
N GLY A 227 -6.14 -2.72 -16.20
CA GLY A 227 -5.01 -2.09 -15.50
C GLY A 227 -4.26 -3.02 -14.53
N TYR A 228 -4.56 -4.33 -14.55
CA TYR A 228 -3.86 -5.36 -13.77
C TYR A 228 -3.88 -6.72 -14.47
N VAL A 229 -2.97 -7.60 -14.07
CA VAL A 229 -3.01 -9.03 -14.35
C VAL A 229 -3.48 -9.76 -13.10
N HIS A 230 -4.41 -10.69 -13.26
CA HIS A 230 -4.83 -11.60 -12.20
C HIS A 230 -3.94 -12.86 -12.22
N VAL A 231 -3.36 -13.23 -11.06
CA VAL A 231 -2.50 -14.42 -10.94
C VAL A 231 -3.05 -15.36 -9.89
N THR A 232 -3.54 -16.52 -10.34
CA THR A 232 -3.97 -17.61 -9.46
C THR A 232 -2.86 -18.65 -9.32
N LEU A 233 -2.65 -19.20 -8.13
CA LEU A 233 -1.81 -20.38 -7.89
C LEU A 233 -2.68 -21.58 -7.55
N LYS A 234 -2.45 -22.70 -8.23
CA LYS A 234 -3.10 -23.98 -7.97
C LYS A 234 -2.06 -25.03 -7.56
N LYS A 235 -2.46 -25.95 -6.69
CA LYS A 235 -1.67 -27.11 -6.28
C LYS A 235 -2.48 -28.37 -6.42
N GLN A 236 -2.10 -29.25 -7.33
CA GLN A 236 -2.82 -30.49 -7.62
C GLN A 236 -3.16 -31.27 -6.35
N GLY A 237 -4.45 -31.54 -6.14
CA GLY A 237 -4.99 -32.29 -5.01
C GLY A 237 -5.15 -31.49 -3.72
N ALA A 238 -4.92 -30.16 -3.71
CA ALA A 238 -4.97 -29.34 -2.51
C ALA A 238 -6.36 -29.29 -1.88
N THR A 239 -7.42 -29.15 -2.68
CA THR A 239 -8.80 -29.15 -2.20
C THR A 239 -9.19 -30.51 -1.59
N ALA A 240 -8.87 -31.61 -2.26
CA ALA A 240 -9.15 -32.96 -1.77
C ALA A 240 -8.37 -33.29 -0.49
N ALA A 241 -7.16 -32.72 -0.33
CA ALA A 241 -6.33 -32.88 0.86
C ALA A 241 -6.70 -31.92 2.01
N GLY A 242 -7.71 -31.07 1.84
CA GLY A 242 -8.11 -30.06 2.84
C GLY A 242 -7.05 -28.98 3.12
N GLN A 243 -6.15 -28.74 2.15
CA GLN A 243 -5.11 -27.71 2.24
C GLN A 243 -5.64 -26.32 1.90
N THR A 244 -6.82 -26.25 1.30
CA THR A 244 -7.54 -25.01 0.96
C THR A 244 -9.03 -25.23 1.02
N ASN A 245 -9.78 -24.16 1.29
CA ASN A 245 -11.24 -24.11 1.17
C ASN A 245 -11.70 -23.52 -0.18
N TYR A 246 -10.76 -23.20 -1.08
CA TYR A 246 -11.05 -22.80 -2.45
C TYR A 246 -11.28 -24.03 -3.35
N PRO A 247 -12.17 -23.91 -4.35
CA PRO A 247 -12.35 -24.97 -5.36
C PRO A 247 -11.14 -25.02 -6.31
N ASN A 248 -11.09 -26.11 -7.12
CA ASN A 248 -10.12 -26.26 -8.21
C ASN A 248 -8.65 -26.18 -7.78
N ASP A 249 -8.36 -26.64 -6.55
CA ASP A 249 -6.99 -26.70 -6.02
C ASP A 249 -6.29 -25.34 -5.87
N ILE A 250 -7.06 -24.26 -5.81
CA ILE A 250 -6.54 -22.89 -5.62
C ILE A 250 -6.00 -22.75 -4.20
N ILE A 251 -4.79 -22.21 -4.08
CA ILE A 251 -4.10 -21.92 -2.82
C ILE A 251 -3.58 -20.50 -2.83
N ASP A 252 -3.29 -19.96 -1.63
CA ASP A 252 -2.71 -18.64 -1.48
C ASP A 252 -1.33 -18.55 -2.16
N PRO A 253 -1.14 -17.70 -3.18
CA PRO A 253 0.15 -17.51 -3.83
C PRO A 253 1.12 -16.65 -3.01
N THR A 254 0.66 -15.89 -2.02
CA THR A 254 1.46 -14.91 -1.25
C THR A 254 2.74 -15.50 -0.64
N PRO A 255 2.74 -16.72 -0.03
CA PRO A 255 3.95 -17.32 0.53
C PRO A 255 5.00 -17.75 -0.52
N PHE A 256 4.60 -17.85 -1.78
CA PHE A 256 5.46 -18.32 -2.87
C PHE A 256 6.04 -17.17 -3.69
N ILE A 257 5.42 -15.97 -3.64
CA ILE A 257 5.86 -14.82 -4.41
C ILE A 257 7.19 -14.30 -3.87
N VAL A 258 8.15 -14.20 -4.78
CA VAL A 258 9.32 -13.35 -4.57
C VAL A 258 8.84 -11.92 -4.82
N TRP A 259 8.47 -11.25 -3.75
CA TRP A 259 8.08 -9.86 -3.82
C TRP A 259 9.21 -9.09 -4.48
N PRO A 260 8.93 -8.21 -5.43
CA PRO A 260 9.98 -7.35 -5.95
C PRO A 260 10.59 -6.64 -4.74
N VAL A 261 11.81 -6.98 -4.41
CA VAL A 261 12.64 -6.04 -3.71
C VAL A 261 12.62 -4.86 -4.67
N GLU A 262 12.07 -3.73 -4.24
CA GLU A 262 12.26 -2.50 -4.98
C GLU A 262 13.72 -2.53 -5.40
N ALA A 263 13.96 -2.53 -6.70
CA ALA A 263 15.30 -2.73 -7.22
C ALA A 263 16.20 -1.79 -6.45
N THR A 264 16.98 -2.37 -5.55
CA THR A 264 18.18 -1.71 -5.07
C THR A 264 19.16 -1.77 -6.23
N SER A 265 18.89 -1.04 -7.32
CA SER A 265 19.91 -0.16 -7.82
C SER A 265 20.52 0.44 -6.56
N SER A 266 21.82 0.42 -6.36
CA SER A 266 22.51 1.22 -5.32
C SER A 266 21.65 2.45 -5.12
N PRO A 267 21.00 2.65 -3.96
CA PRO A 267 19.94 3.61 -3.88
C PRO A 267 20.49 4.88 -4.50
N GLU A 268 20.01 5.26 -5.68
CA GLU A 268 19.96 6.68 -5.95
C GLU A 268 19.38 7.22 -4.67
N PRO A 269 20.09 8.11 -3.97
CA PRO A 269 19.60 8.63 -2.71
C PRO A 269 18.16 9.01 -3.00
N PRO A 270 17.17 8.58 -2.19
CA PRO A 270 15.75 8.74 -2.49
C PRO A 270 15.58 10.14 -3.02
N PRO A 271 14.90 10.36 -4.16
CA PRO A 271 14.91 11.62 -4.86
C PRO A 271 14.74 12.70 -3.82
N THR A 272 15.74 13.58 -3.68
CA THR A 272 15.80 14.50 -2.55
C THR A 272 14.61 15.42 -2.73
N ILE A 273 13.53 15.15 -1.97
CA ILE A 273 12.34 15.98 -2.02
C ILE A 273 12.78 17.36 -1.58
N GLN A 274 12.73 18.29 -2.51
CA GLN A 274 13.12 19.66 -2.24
C GLN A 274 11.97 20.34 -1.49
N TYR A 275 12.25 20.76 -0.27
CA TYR A 275 11.40 21.65 0.48
C TYR A 275 11.66 23.08 0.00
N PRO A 276 10.61 23.91 -0.13
CA PRO A 276 10.79 25.30 -0.52
C PRO A 276 11.37 26.20 0.61
N TRP A 277 11.75 25.60 1.74
CA TRP A 277 12.35 26.26 2.91
C TRP A 277 13.44 25.40 3.56
N PRO A 278 14.47 26.00 4.18
CA PRO A 278 15.41 25.35 5.08
C PRO A 278 15.01 25.59 6.57
N PRO A 279 15.30 24.64 7.49
CA PRO A 279 15.64 23.24 7.23
C PRO A 279 14.42 22.46 6.69
N SER A 280 14.63 21.28 6.13
CA SER A 280 13.58 20.41 5.57
C SER A 280 12.72 19.80 6.68
N LEU A 281 11.91 20.63 7.34
CA LEU A 281 11.00 20.26 8.42
C LEU A 281 9.56 20.45 7.98
N CYS A 282 8.66 19.61 8.51
CA CYS A 282 7.23 19.78 8.32
C CYS A 282 6.73 21.00 9.11
N LEU A 283 6.10 21.96 8.44
CA LEU A 283 5.59 23.16 9.08
C LEU A 283 4.26 22.90 9.79
N ALA A 284 4.11 23.49 11.00
CA ALA A 284 2.86 23.51 11.73
C ALA A 284 1.96 24.61 11.18
N GLY A 285 0.85 24.22 10.55
CA GLY A 285 -0.06 25.12 9.88
C GLY A 285 -1.51 25.03 10.34
N VAL A 286 -2.32 25.98 9.88
CA VAL A 286 -3.76 26.02 10.09
C VAL A 286 -4.47 26.38 8.79
N HIS A 287 -5.62 25.74 8.51
CA HIS A 287 -6.55 26.22 7.51
C HIS A 287 -7.19 27.52 8.02
N GLY A 288 -7.10 28.58 7.25
CA GLY A 288 -7.64 29.88 7.60
C GLY A 288 -9.16 29.87 7.75
N ARG A 289 -9.80 31.00 7.46
CA ARG A 289 -11.26 31.04 7.48
C ARG A 289 -11.84 30.21 6.33
N SER A 290 -12.83 29.35 6.61
CA SER A 290 -13.39 28.42 5.62
C SER A 290 -14.29 29.11 4.58
N ASP A 291 -14.87 30.25 4.88
CA ASP A 291 -15.99 30.85 4.15
C ASP A 291 -15.82 32.33 3.82
N GLY A 292 -14.60 32.83 3.68
CA GLY A 292 -14.36 34.21 3.26
C GLY A 292 -13.07 34.84 3.78
N ARG A 293 -13.09 36.16 3.93
CA ARG A 293 -11.94 36.93 4.37
C ARG A 293 -11.61 36.68 5.84
N MET A 294 -10.33 36.59 6.16
CA MET A 294 -9.87 36.58 7.54
C MET A 294 -10.22 37.90 8.25
N GLN A 295 -10.49 37.82 9.53
CA GLN A 295 -10.83 38.94 10.39
C GLN A 295 -9.71 39.24 11.40
N GLU A 296 -9.69 40.41 12.04
CA GLU A 296 -8.67 40.77 13.03
C GLU A 296 -8.44 39.69 14.10
N PRO A 297 -9.49 39.07 14.70
CA PRO A 297 -9.29 38.00 15.66
C PRO A 297 -8.66 36.73 15.07
N ASP A 298 -8.79 36.49 13.75
CA ASP A 298 -8.14 35.36 13.09
C ASP A 298 -6.62 35.55 13.04
N PHE A 299 -6.17 36.76 12.70
CA PHE A 299 -4.74 37.12 12.71
C PHE A 299 -4.15 37.05 14.11
N ALA A 300 -4.92 37.51 15.12
CA ALA A 300 -4.51 37.40 16.52
C ALA A 300 -4.35 35.94 16.96
N ALA A 301 -5.26 35.05 16.54
CA ALA A 301 -5.17 33.60 16.83
C ALA A 301 -3.97 32.94 16.12
N VAL A 302 -3.69 33.32 14.87
CA VAL A 302 -2.50 32.88 14.14
C VAL A 302 -1.22 33.29 14.87
N ALA A 303 -1.13 34.53 15.31
CA ALA A 303 0.02 35.06 16.07
C ALA A 303 0.18 34.32 17.41
N GLN A 304 -0.91 34.15 18.16
CA GLN A 304 -0.92 33.44 19.45
C GLN A 304 -0.48 31.98 19.30
N ALA A 305 -0.94 31.29 18.24
CA ALA A 305 -0.63 29.89 17.98
C ALA A 305 0.79 29.67 17.43
N ARG A 306 1.49 30.74 17.02
CA ARG A 306 2.84 30.69 16.46
C ARG A 306 2.93 29.66 15.33
N VAL A 307 1.93 29.60 14.44
CA VAL A 307 1.94 28.71 13.28
C VAL A 307 2.94 29.21 12.24
N GLU A 308 3.48 28.28 11.47
CA GLU A 308 4.49 28.50 10.45
C GLU A 308 3.89 28.51 9.03
N ALA A 309 2.65 28.01 8.90
CA ALA A 309 1.96 27.89 7.63
C ALA A 309 0.46 28.23 7.77
N VAL A 310 -0.12 28.83 6.73
CA VAL A 310 -1.57 29.08 6.63
C VAL A 310 -2.06 28.66 5.25
N LYS A 311 -3.15 27.90 5.21
CA LYS A 311 -3.87 27.59 3.98
C LYS A 311 -5.09 28.49 3.86
N LEU A 312 -5.19 29.25 2.76
CA LEU A 312 -6.32 30.12 2.45
C LEU A 312 -7.22 29.48 1.39
N ALA A 313 -8.50 29.84 1.36
CA ALA A 313 -9.36 29.59 0.21
C ALA A 313 -9.17 30.71 -0.83
N SER A 314 -9.46 30.44 -2.12
CA SER A 314 -9.42 31.45 -3.19
C SER A 314 -10.42 32.61 -2.98
N SER A 315 -11.43 32.42 -2.12
CA SER A 315 -12.37 33.44 -1.70
C SER A 315 -11.84 34.37 -0.59
N ALA A 316 -10.66 34.10 -0.01
CA ALA A 316 -10.01 34.99 0.95
C ALA A 316 -9.52 36.25 0.26
N ALA A 317 -9.26 37.31 1.07
CA ALA A 317 -8.66 38.53 0.52
C ALA A 317 -7.19 38.28 0.20
N PRO A 318 -6.69 38.63 -0.98
CA PRO A 318 -5.28 38.51 -1.30
C PRO A 318 -4.36 39.29 -0.34
N GLU A 319 -4.84 40.37 0.23
CA GLU A 319 -4.16 41.19 1.24
C GLU A 319 -3.93 40.45 2.56
N ASP A 320 -4.68 39.38 2.82
CA ASP A 320 -4.48 38.53 4.01
C ASP A 320 -3.07 37.93 4.01
N VAL A 321 -2.48 37.70 2.82
CA VAL A 321 -1.08 37.23 2.67
C VAL A 321 -0.09 38.22 3.27
N ASP A 322 -0.26 39.50 2.98
CA ASP A 322 0.63 40.56 3.48
C ASP A 322 0.51 40.70 5.02
N ARG A 323 -0.72 40.54 5.53
CA ARG A 323 -1.01 40.53 6.97
C ARG A 323 -0.36 39.30 7.67
N LEU A 324 -0.46 38.13 7.09
CA LEU A 324 0.17 36.90 7.61
C LEU A 324 1.68 37.05 7.66
N ARG A 325 2.30 37.60 6.61
CA ARG A 325 3.75 37.85 6.56
C ARG A 325 4.20 38.96 7.54
N SER A 326 3.31 39.86 7.93
CA SER A 326 3.63 40.83 9.00
C SER A 326 3.70 40.17 10.39
N ILE A 327 3.01 39.03 10.59
CA ILE A 327 3.08 38.23 11.82
C ILE A 327 4.36 37.35 11.81
N ASN A 328 4.62 36.73 10.71
CA ASN A 328 5.81 35.90 10.49
C ASN A 328 6.30 36.09 9.05
N PRO A 329 7.46 36.75 8.83
CA PRO A 329 8.01 37.00 7.50
C PRO A 329 8.23 35.71 6.68
N ASP A 330 8.51 34.57 7.35
CA ASP A 330 8.73 33.27 6.74
C ASP A 330 7.45 32.44 6.64
N MET A 331 6.28 33.04 6.86
CA MET A 331 4.98 32.35 6.79
C MET A 331 4.80 31.69 5.42
N PHE A 332 4.72 30.36 5.40
CA PHE A 332 4.31 29.63 4.21
C PHE A 332 2.80 29.78 4.00
N VAL A 333 2.41 30.27 2.83
CA VAL A 333 0.98 30.41 2.48
C VAL A 333 0.67 29.58 1.24
N MET A 334 -0.37 28.77 1.34
CA MET A 334 -0.96 27.97 0.28
C MET A 334 -2.39 28.44 0.01
N VAL A 335 -2.85 28.33 -1.22
CA VAL A 335 -4.23 28.70 -1.58
C VAL A 335 -4.95 27.51 -2.20
N ARG A 336 -6.14 27.18 -1.68
CA ARG A 336 -7.07 26.25 -2.28
C ARG A 336 -7.91 26.98 -3.33
N LEU A 337 -7.87 26.56 -4.56
CA LEU A 337 -8.78 26.98 -5.63
C LEU A 337 -10.09 26.22 -5.44
N PHE A 338 -11.11 26.90 -4.97
CA PHE A 338 -12.38 26.26 -4.61
C PHE A 338 -13.57 26.95 -5.29
N ALA A 339 -14.48 26.14 -5.80
CA ALA A 339 -15.80 26.57 -6.25
C ALA A 339 -16.84 25.52 -5.85
N SER A 340 -18.08 25.93 -5.57
CA SER A 340 -19.14 24.99 -5.22
C SER A 340 -19.60 24.19 -6.41
N PHE A 341 -19.54 22.86 -6.31
CA PHE A 341 -20.01 21.89 -7.32
C PHE A 341 -21.41 21.35 -7.01
N LYS A 342 -21.96 21.72 -5.88
CA LYS A 342 -23.21 21.15 -5.39
C LYS A 342 -24.33 21.21 -6.44
N GLY A 343 -24.75 20.02 -6.90
CA GLY A 343 -25.87 19.86 -7.83
C GLY A 343 -25.62 20.35 -9.26
N ARG A 344 -24.38 20.61 -9.67
CA ARG A 344 -24.06 21.06 -11.03
C ARG A 344 -22.84 20.35 -11.63
N ASN A 345 -22.86 20.22 -12.96
CA ASN A 345 -21.66 19.86 -13.71
C ASN A 345 -20.80 21.10 -13.93
N TYR A 346 -19.54 21.04 -13.51
CA TYR A 346 -18.60 22.15 -13.61
C TYR A 346 -17.35 21.71 -14.38
N GLY A 347 -17.32 22.07 -15.68
CA GLY A 347 -16.23 21.67 -16.57
C GLY A 347 -14.90 22.34 -16.23
N ALA A 348 -13.80 21.67 -16.54
CA ALA A 348 -12.44 22.12 -16.24
C ALA A 348 -12.11 23.50 -16.83
N ALA A 349 -12.51 23.76 -18.07
CA ALA A 349 -12.29 25.05 -18.73
C ALA A 349 -12.97 26.20 -17.99
N GLN A 350 -14.22 25.99 -17.55
CA GLN A 350 -14.98 27.02 -16.82
C GLN A 350 -14.37 27.25 -15.44
N PHE A 351 -14.02 26.19 -14.71
CA PHE A 351 -13.36 26.29 -13.41
C PHE A 351 -12.06 27.09 -13.49
N ALA A 352 -11.20 26.77 -14.48
CA ALA A 352 -9.95 27.49 -14.68
C ALA A 352 -10.19 28.96 -15.06
N GLN A 353 -11.19 29.25 -15.87
CA GLN A 353 -11.55 30.61 -16.26
C GLN A 353 -12.05 31.42 -15.05
N ASP A 354 -12.99 30.88 -14.29
CA ASP A 354 -13.63 31.59 -13.16
C ASP A 354 -12.63 31.90 -12.05
N LEU A 355 -11.68 30.99 -11.79
CA LEU A 355 -10.71 31.16 -10.70
C LEU A 355 -9.38 31.79 -11.13
N SER A 356 -9.14 31.99 -12.42
CA SER A 356 -7.86 32.54 -12.91
C SER A 356 -7.56 33.93 -12.36
N HIS A 357 -8.57 34.82 -12.27
CA HIS A 357 -8.38 36.16 -11.75
C HIS A 357 -7.98 36.18 -10.27
N ASP A 358 -8.72 35.48 -9.42
CA ASP A 358 -8.46 35.41 -7.99
C ASP A 358 -7.09 34.77 -7.72
N MET A 359 -6.81 33.64 -8.40
CA MET A 359 -5.50 33.01 -8.35
C MET A 359 -4.37 33.99 -8.73
N GLY A 360 -4.58 34.79 -9.78
CA GLY A 360 -3.61 35.78 -10.26
C GLY A 360 -3.23 36.82 -9.19
N GLN A 361 -4.19 37.26 -8.37
CA GLN A 361 -3.95 38.20 -7.28
C GLN A 361 -3.05 37.60 -6.18
N PHE A 362 -3.24 36.32 -5.83
CA PHE A 362 -2.34 35.60 -4.92
C PHE A 362 -0.97 35.34 -5.55
N TYR A 363 -0.94 34.95 -6.85
CA TYR A 363 0.30 34.72 -7.57
C TYR A 363 1.20 35.96 -7.62
N GLN A 364 0.61 37.15 -7.84
CA GLN A 364 1.33 38.45 -7.81
C GLN A 364 1.93 38.77 -6.45
N ARG A 365 1.35 38.24 -5.36
CA ARG A 365 1.90 38.34 -3.99
C ARG A 365 2.91 37.24 -3.65
N GLY A 366 3.40 36.52 -4.67
CA GLY A 366 4.43 35.51 -4.49
C GLY A 366 3.92 34.15 -4.01
N ILE A 367 2.60 33.90 -4.01
CA ILE A 367 2.08 32.57 -3.74
C ILE A 367 2.35 31.68 -4.96
N ARG A 368 2.85 30.47 -4.70
CA ARG A 368 3.16 29.50 -5.76
C ARG A 368 2.43 28.17 -5.59
N TYR A 369 1.97 27.81 -4.38
CA TYR A 369 1.33 26.55 -4.07
C TYR A 369 -0.19 26.69 -4.10
N PHE A 370 -0.84 25.98 -5.05
CA PHE A 370 -2.28 26.01 -5.26
C PHE A 370 -2.86 24.59 -5.21
N GLU A 371 -3.75 24.34 -4.25
CA GLU A 371 -4.52 23.10 -4.17
C GLU A 371 -5.72 23.21 -5.13
N VAL A 372 -5.87 22.24 -6.02
CA VAL A 372 -6.94 22.29 -7.04
C VAL A 372 -8.19 21.60 -6.51
N HIS A 373 -9.10 22.39 -5.97
CA HIS A 373 -10.37 21.93 -5.39
C HIS A 373 -10.22 21.22 -4.03
N ASN A 374 -11.23 20.45 -3.59
CA ASN A 374 -11.35 19.79 -2.29
C ASN A 374 -12.10 18.47 -2.39
N GLU A 375 -11.69 17.44 -1.68
CA GLU A 375 -12.41 16.17 -1.44
C GLU A 375 -13.23 15.64 -2.64
N VAL A 376 -12.61 15.62 -3.79
CA VAL A 376 -13.22 15.36 -5.11
C VAL A 376 -13.87 13.98 -5.26
N ASN A 377 -13.75 13.13 -4.26
CA ASN A 377 -14.43 11.85 -4.13
C ASN A 377 -15.79 11.96 -3.40
N LEU A 378 -16.27 13.19 -3.12
CA LEU A 378 -17.59 13.48 -2.56
C LEU A 378 -18.58 13.95 -3.63
N ILE A 379 -19.88 13.62 -3.44
CA ILE A 379 -20.98 14.04 -4.32
C ILE A 379 -21.10 15.57 -4.34
N ASP A 380 -21.03 16.23 -3.20
CA ASP A 380 -21.15 17.69 -3.09
C ASP A 380 -19.95 18.43 -3.70
N GLU A 381 -18.85 17.73 -3.94
CA GLU A 381 -17.61 18.25 -4.53
C GLU A 381 -17.41 17.83 -6.00
N GLY A 382 -18.43 17.28 -6.65
CA GLY A 382 -18.45 17.02 -8.08
C GLY A 382 -18.48 15.55 -8.51
N TRP A 383 -18.27 14.59 -7.57
CA TRP A 383 -18.44 13.19 -7.89
C TRP A 383 -19.90 12.91 -8.27
N THR A 384 -20.13 12.12 -9.30
CA THR A 384 -21.42 11.80 -9.97
C THR A 384 -22.03 12.94 -10.78
N THR A 385 -21.52 14.16 -10.72
CA THR A 385 -22.01 15.30 -11.50
C THR A 385 -21.00 15.78 -12.54
N SER A 386 -19.79 16.10 -12.13
CA SER A 386 -18.71 16.60 -13.01
C SER A 386 -17.74 15.49 -13.45
N TRP A 387 -17.64 14.44 -12.68
CA TRP A 387 -16.90 13.20 -12.99
C TRP A 387 -17.57 12.00 -12.31
N GLN A 388 -17.46 10.81 -12.92
CA GLN A 388 -18.04 9.58 -12.38
C GLN A 388 -17.04 8.72 -11.60
N ASN A 389 -15.74 8.94 -11.80
CA ASN A 389 -14.65 8.16 -11.26
C ASN A 389 -13.35 8.98 -11.22
N GLY A 390 -12.31 8.43 -10.58
CA GLY A 390 -11.02 9.11 -10.46
C GLY A 390 -10.32 9.38 -11.80
N ARG A 391 -10.56 8.56 -12.84
CA ARG A 391 -9.97 8.78 -14.17
C ARG A 391 -10.53 10.04 -14.82
N GLU A 392 -11.85 10.21 -14.77
CA GLU A 392 -12.50 11.41 -15.34
C GLU A 392 -12.10 12.66 -14.56
N PHE A 393 -12.04 12.58 -13.22
CA PHE A 393 -11.47 13.66 -12.43
C PHE A 393 -10.02 13.94 -12.80
N GLY A 394 -9.21 12.91 -13.01
CA GLY A 394 -7.82 13.05 -13.42
C GLY A 394 -7.68 13.86 -14.71
N GLN A 395 -8.52 13.59 -15.72
CA GLN A 395 -8.56 14.37 -16.97
C GLN A 395 -8.98 15.81 -16.72
N TRP A 396 -10.01 16.02 -15.89
CA TRP A 396 -10.47 17.34 -15.48
C TRP A 396 -9.35 18.13 -14.76
N PHE A 397 -8.65 17.51 -13.81
CA PHE A 397 -7.52 18.11 -13.09
C PHE A 397 -6.38 18.51 -14.04
N LEU A 398 -6.00 17.63 -14.96
CA LEU A 398 -4.94 17.91 -15.94
C LEU A 398 -5.30 19.08 -16.84
N GLU A 399 -6.55 19.18 -17.28
CA GLU A 399 -7.01 20.30 -18.09
C GLU A 399 -6.97 21.61 -17.30
N VAL A 400 -7.48 21.64 -16.06
CA VAL A 400 -7.41 22.84 -15.18
C VAL A 400 -5.96 23.26 -14.99
N ARG A 401 -5.09 22.31 -14.58
CA ARG A 401 -3.67 22.56 -14.36
C ARG A 401 -3.00 23.15 -15.61
N ASN A 402 -3.21 22.56 -16.76
CA ASN A 402 -2.59 23.02 -18.01
C ASN A 402 -3.04 24.42 -18.40
N ARG A 403 -4.33 24.74 -18.26
CA ARG A 403 -4.87 26.08 -18.52
C ARG A 403 -4.30 27.13 -17.59
N LEU A 404 -4.27 26.85 -16.30
CA LEU A 404 -3.75 27.79 -15.30
C LEU A 404 -2.20 27.90 -15.35
N LYS A 405 -1.50 26.80 -15.67
CA LYS A 405 -0.04 26.81 -15.84
C LYS A 405 0.39 27.66 -17.04
N ALA A 406 -0.41 27.70 -18.09
CA ALA A 406 -0.14 28.56 -19.24
C ALA A 406 -0.22 30.07 -18.89
N LEU A 407 -1.06 30.44 -17.91
CA LEU A 407 -1.19 31.81 -17.43
C LEU A 407 -0.17 32.13 -16.31
N TYR A 408 0.14 31.14 -15.48
CA TYR A 408 0.96 31.27 -14.28
C TYR A 408 2.05 30.19 -14.24
N PRO A 409 3.13 30.31 -15.04
CA PRO A 409 4.08 29.24 -15.30
C PRO A 409 4.86 28.75 -14.06
N GLU A 410 5.07 29.62 -13.06
CA GLU A 410 5.77 29.24 -11.81
C GLU A 410 4.82 28.67 -10.75
N ALA A 411 3.50 28.65 -10.99
CA ALA A 411 2.56 28.07 -10.03
C ALA A 411 2.73 26.55 -9.94
N LEU A 412 2.62 26.02 -8.73
CA LEU A 412 2.71 24.60 -8.41
C LEU A 412 1.34 24.09 -7.98
N PHE A 413 0.76 23.21 -8.80
CA PHE A 413 -0.59 22.70 -8.63
C PHE A 413 -0.59 21.37 -7.92
N GLY A 414 -1.26 21.32 -6.76
CA GLY A 414 -1.43 20.11 -5.97
C GLY A 414 -2.67 19.32 -6.34
N TYR A 415 -2.52 18.01 -6.41
CA TYR A 415 -3.65 17.11 -6.38
C TYR A 415 -4.35 17.25 -5.02
N PRO A 416 -5.68 17.45 -4.94
CA PRO A 416 -6.35 17.78 -3.70
C PRO A 416 -6.40 16.62 -2.70
N GLY A 417 -6.50 16.94 -1.42
CA GLY A 417 -6.79 15.95 -0.39
C GLY A 417 -8.15 15.29 -0.64
N LEU A 418 -8.20 13.96 -0.53
CA LEU A 418 -9.44 13.17 -0.63
C LEU A 418 -10.08 13.03 0.74
N SER A 419 -11.42 12.92 0.77
CA SER A 419 -12.15 12.54 1.99
C SER A 419 -11.82 11.10 2.33
N PRO A 420 -11.17 10.82 3.49
CA PRO A 420 -10.68 9.47 3.81
C PRO A 420 -11.80 8.55 4.30
N ASP A 421 -11.73 7.26 3.96
CA ASP A 421 -12.74 6.25 4.29
C ASP A 421 -12.94 6.02 5.80
N GLY A 422 -11.94 6.35 6.61
CA GLY A 422 -12.02 6.22 8.07
C GLY A 422 -13.08 7.09 8.75
N VAL A 423 -13.60 8.12 8.06
CA VAL A 423 -14.67 8.98 8.58
C VAL A 423 -16.02 8.50 8.05
N PRO A 424 -16.99 8.10 8.90
CA PRO A 424 -18.33 7.73 8.43
C PRO A 424 -19.02 8.90 7.74
N MET A 425 -19.26 8.79 6.44
CA MET A 425 -19.91 9.82 5.62
C MET A 425 -20.68 9.18 4.47
N SER A 426 -21.90 9.67 4.21
CA SER A 426 -22.67 9.30 3.02
C SER A 426 -22.21 10.15 1.80
N GLY A 427 -22.42 9.62 0.59
CA GLY A 427 -22.12 10.38 -0.64
C GLY A 427 -20.63 10.47 -0.97
N ARG A 428 -19.84 9.49 -0.56
CA ARG A 428 -18.41 9.35 -0.84
C ARG A 428 -18.12 8.06 -1.58
N THR A 429 -17.18 8.09 -2.51
CA THR A 429 -16.54 6.87 -3.03
C THR A 429 -15.20 6.63 -2.33
N ASN A 430 -14.76 5.37 -2.31
CA ASN A 430 -13.50 4.97 -1.65
C ASN A 430 -12.33 5.81 -2.15
N ASP A 431 -11.61 6.41 -1.22
CA ASP A 431 -10.51 7.34 -1.47
C ASP A 431 -9.33 6.68 -2.19
N MET A 432 -8.90 5.51 -1.74
CA MET A 432 -7.75 4.80 -2.32
C MET A 432 -8.05 4.28 -3.72
N ARG A 433 -9.28 3.82 -3.98
CA ARG A 433 -9.71 3.46 -5.32
C ARG A 433 -9.75 4.68 -6.24
N PHE A 434 -10.30 5.80 -5.76
CA PHE A 434 -10.36 7.04 -6.53
C PHE A 434 -8.95 7.55 -6.87
N LEU A 435 -8.03 7.47 -5.90
CA LEU A 435 -6.61 7.80 -6.07
C LEU A 435 -5.95 6.91 -7.14
N ASP A 436 -6.21 5.60 -7.12
CA ASP A 436 -5.68 4.66 -8.11
C ASP A 436 -6.22 4.95 -9.52
N GLU A 437 -7.50 5.24 -9.63
CA GLU A 437 -8.15 5.59 -10.91
C GLU A 437 -7.60 6.90 -11.50
N SER A 438 -7.12 7.82 -10.67
CA SER A 438 -6.55 9.12 -11.06
C SER A 438 -5.01 9.19 -11.04
N ASP A 439 -4.31 8.06 -10.94
CA ASP A 439 -2.85 7.97 -10.75
C ASP A 439 -2.04 8.83 -11.75
N GLU A 440 -2.46 8.93 -13.02
CA GLU A 440 -1.82 9.78 -14.02
C GLU A 440 -1.80 11.25 -13.59
N ALA A 441 -2.94 11.75 -13.11
CA ALA A 441 -3.07 13.12 -12.62
C ALA A 441 -2.28 13.37 -11.34
N VAL A 442 -2.28 12.39 -10.42
CA VAL A 442 -1.49 12.46 -9.18
C VAL A 442 0.01 12.55 -9.51
N ARG A 443 0.50 11.75 -10.44
CA ARG A 443 1.90 11.81 -10.89
C ARG A 443 2.26 13.08 -11.63
N ALA A 444 1.32 13.66 -12.36
CA ALA A 444 1.51 14.93 -13.07
C ALA A 444 1.40 16.16 -12.16
N ALA A 445 0.79 16.03 -10.98
CA ALA A 445 0.71 17.11 -10.00
C ALA A 445 2.11 17.50 -9.48
N ASP A 446 2.30 18.77 -9.15
CA ASP A 446 3.57 19.26 -8.63
C ASP A 446 3.79 18.82 -7.17
N TRP A 447 2.72 18.58 -6.42
CA TRP A 447 2.68 18.07 -5.05
C TRP A 447 1.31 17.42 -4.77
N ILE A 448 1.14 16.77 -3.61
CA ILE A 448 -0.08 16.01 -3.29
C ILE A 448 -0.64 16.45 -1.94
N GLY A 449 -1.95 16.75 -1.92
CA GLY A 449 -2.74 16.97 -0.71
C GLY A 449 -3.22 15.65 -0.10
N VAL A 450 -3.30 15.60 1.22
CA VAL A 450 -3.82 14.47 1.98
C VAL A 450 -4.69 15.00 3.11
N HIS A 451 -5.82 14.33 3.41
CA HIS A 451 -6.62 14.60 4.59
C HIS A 451 -6.43 13.51 5.63
N CYS A 452 -6.32 13.91 6.90
CA CYS A 452 -6.09 13.02 8.04
C CYS A 452 -7.03 13.40 9.19
N TYR A 453 -8.00 12.56 9.48
CA TYR A 453 -8.95 12.78 10.55
C TYR A 453 -8.89 11.64 11.57
N TRP A 454 -9.20 11.94 12.83
CA TRP A 454 -9.20 10.95 13.91
C TRP A 454 -10.15 11.35 15.03
N ARG A 455 -10.47 10.39 15.90
CA ARG A 455 -11.26 10.61 17.11
C ARG A 455 -10.40 10.73 18.36
N ASP A 456 -9.39 9.89 18.45
CA ASP A 456 -8.52 9.77 19.63
C ASP A 456 -7.05 9.60 19.22
N GLU A 457 -6.17 9.46 20.22
CA GLU A 457 -4.74 9.30 19.98
C GLU A 457 -4.39 7.96 19.31
N ALA A 458 -5.20 6.92 19.49
CA ALA A 458 -4.97 5.64 18.83
C ALA A 458 -5.21 5.76 17.32
N GLU A 459 -6.33 6.39 16.92
CA GLU A 459 -6.61 6.69 15.52
C GLU A 459 -5.63 7.74 14.95
N MET A 460 -5.21 8.74 15.73
CA MET A 460 -4.19 9.71 15.31
C MET A 460 -2.87 9.01 14.93
N ASN A 461 -2.53 7.92 15.60
CA ASN A 461 -1.33 7.12 15.34
C ASN A 461 -1.59 5.91 14.42
N ALA A 462 -2.74 5.82 13.78
CA ALA A 462 -3.12 4.73 12.89
C ALA A 462 -3.04 5.13 11.40
N PRO A 463 -2.72 4.17 10.50
CA PRO A 463 -2.71 4.41 9.05
C PRO A 463 -4.06 4.85 8.46
N ALA A 464 -5.18 4.45 9.07
CA ALA A 464 -6.53 4.87 8.66
C ALA A 464 -6.94 6.24 9.23
N GLY A 465 -6.09 6.90 10.00
CA GLY A 465 -6.32 8.19 10.65
C GLY A 465 -5.18 9.17 10.41
N GLY A 466 -4.53 9.63 11.49
CA GLY A 466 -3.49 10.66 11.40
C GLY A 466 -2.25 10.27 10.59
N LEU A 467 -1.96 8.99 10.41
CA LEU A 467 -0.84 8.51 9.58
C LEU A 467 -1.26 8.14 8.14
N GLY A 468 -2.45 8.52 7.69
CA GLY A 468 -2.92 8.26 6.31
C GLY A 468 -1.95 8.73 5.22
N TRP A 469 -1.19 9.81 5.46
CA TRP A 469 -0.16 10.31 4.55
C TRP A 469 0.96 9.30 4.24
N GLN A 470 1.20 8.31 5.11
CA GLN A 470 2.25 7.29 4.90
C GLN A 470 1.94 6.42 3.67
N GLU A 471 0.67 6.13 3.41
CA GLU A 471 0.26 5.38 2.21
C GLU A 471 0.53 6.20 0.93
N TYR A 472 0.27 7.51 0.95
CA TYR A 472 0.62 8.40 -0.16
C TYR A 472 2.14 8.47 -0.34
N ARG A 473 2.92 8.56 0.75
CA ARG A 473 4.39 8.53 0.71
C ARG A 473 4.92 7.24 0.08
N ARG A 474 4.35 6.10 0.44
CA ARG A 474 4.72 4.80 -0.12
C ARG A 474 4.44 4.72 -1.62
N ARG A 475 3.32 5.29 -2.09
CA ARG A 475 2.91 5.28 -3.51
C ARG A 475 3.65 6.30 -4.36
N TYR A 476 3.98 7.45 -3.80
CA TYR A 476 4.58 8.60 -4.50
C TYR A 476 5.81 9.08 -3.74
N PRO A 477 6.91 8.30 -3.74
CA PRO A 477 8.10 8.58 -2.94
C PRO A 477 8.86 9.84 -3.37
N ASP A 478 8.64 10.31 -4.59
CA ASP A 478 9.25 11.49 -5.20
C ASP A 478 8.46 12.79 -4.99
N LYS A 479 7.23 12.72 -4.47
CA LYS A 479 6.35 13.89 -4.34
C LYS A 479 6.42 14.53 -2.97
N LEU A 480 6.44 15.87 -2.92
CA LEU A 480 6.19 16.60 -1.69
C LEU A 480 4.71 16.43 -1.31
N LEU A 481 4.45 16.02 -0.07
CA LEU A 481 3.10 15.88 0.47
C LEU A 481 2.76 17.05 1.38
N PHE A 482 1.50 17.45 1.37
CA PHE A 482 0.93 18.33 2.38
C PHE A 482 -0.28 17.66 3.02
N VAL A 483 -0.35 17.59 4.34
CA VAL A 483 -1.61 17.24 5.00
C VAL A 483 -2.47 18.50 4.99
N THR A 484 -3.23 18.67 3.91
CA THR A 484 -3.99 19.89 3.63
C THR A 484 -5.17 20.10 4.55
N GLU A 485 -5.61 19.04 5.23
CA GLU A 485 -6.51 19.11 6.39
C GLU A 485 -6.21 17.97 7.36
N PHE A 486 -6.22 18.32 8.66
CA PHE A 486 -6.34 17.35 9.73
C PHE A 486 -7.21 17.92 10.85
N SER A 487 -7.95 17.07 11.51
CA SER A 487 -8.77 17.46 12.67
C SER A 487 -9.26 16.25 13.46
N ASN A 488 -9.81 16.54 14.64
CA ASN A 488 -10.74 15.69 15.35
C ASN A 488 -12.16 16.31 15.22
N PRO A 489 -13.00 15.81 14.27
CA PRO A 489 -14.29 16.42 13.98
C PRO A 489 -15.40 16.03 14.97
N HIS A 490 -15.10 15.21 15.98
CA HIS A 490 -16.09 14.68 16.91
C HIS A 490 -16.54 15.69 17.95
N SER A 491 -17.85 15.92 18.06
CA SER A 491 -18.46 16.92 18.95
C SER A 491 -18.38 16.55 20.44
N ASP A 492 -18.22 15.28 20.74
CA ASP A 492 -18.10 14.74 22.11
C ASP A 492 -16.67 14.81 22.67
N VAL A 493 -15.71 15.29 21.89
CA VAL A 493 -14.33 15.55 22.34
C VAL A 493 -14.16 17.05 22.59
N ASP A 494 -13.75 17.43 23.80
CA ASP A 494 -13.57 18.83 24.17
C ASP A 494 -12.39 19.50 23.46
N ARG A 495 -12.44 20.83 23.35
CA ARG A 495 -11.44 21.62 22.61
C ARG A 495 -10.03 21.54 23.18
N ARG A 496 -9.89 21.39 24.49
CA ARG A 496 -8.59 21.24 25.15
C ARG A 496 -7.93 19.93 24.74
N THR A 497 -8.69 18.83 24.76
CA THR A 497 -8.24 17.52 24.28
C THR A 497 -7.83 17.58 22.81
N LYS A 498 -8.64 18.21 21.96
CA LYS A 498 -8.29 18.41 20.53
C LYS A 498 -7.00 19.21 20.37
N ALA A 499 -6.85 20.32 21.10
CA ALA A 499 -5.64 21.13 21.05
C ALA A 499 -4.38 20.34 21.45
N GLN A 500 -4.48 19.48 22.49
CA GLN A 500 -3.39 18.60 22.90
C GLN A 500 -3.06 17.56 21.81
N GLN A 501 -4.06 16.98 21.17
CA GLN A 501 -3.87 16.10 20.01
C GLN A 501 -3.18 16.84 18.85
N TYR A 502 -3.58 18.08 18.55
CA TYR A 502 -2.95 18.87 17.48
C TYR A 502 -1.48 19.16 17.78
N VAL A 503 -1.13 19.51 19.03
CA VAL A 503 0.27 19.66 19.44
C VAL A 503 1.06 18.37 19.25
N LYS A 504 0.53 17.23 19.70
CA LYS A 504 1.16 15.91 19.52
C LYS A 504 1.33 15.56 18.04
N TYR A 505 0.33 15.88 17.22
CA TYR A 505 0.40 15.60 15.79
C TYR A 505 1.45 16.46 15.08
N TYR A 506 1.54 17.76 15.38
CA TYR A 506 2.61 18.61 14.86
C TYR A 506 4.00 18.06 15.23
N GLN A 507 4.18 17.59 16.47
CA GLN A 507 5.44 16.97 16.91
C GLN A 507 5.70 15.65 16.18
N LEU A 508 4.67 14.81 16.03
CA LEU A 508 4.76 13.50 15.35
C LEU A 508 5.25 13.63 13.92
N VAL A 509 4.76 14.64 13.19
CA VAL A 509 5.08 14.82 11.77
C VAL A 509 6.25 15.77 11.51
N ARG A 510 6.78 16.44 12.52
CA ARG A 510 7.81 17.49 12.38
C ARG A 510 9.00 17.07 11.52
N HIS A 511 9.44 15.82 11.66
CA HIS A 511 10.57 15.23 10.95
C HIS A 511 10.13 14.17 9.93
N ALA A 512 8.85 14.14 9.55
CA ALA A 512 8.35 13.17 8.58
C ALA A 512 8.93 13.46 7.18
N PRO A 513 9.66 12.52 6.58
CA PRO A 513 10.33 12.78 5.30
C PRO A 513 9.34 13.10 4.19
N GLY A 514 9.54 14.23 3.51
CA GLY A 514 8.74 14.64 2.37
C GLY A 514 7.31 15.11 2.71
N VAL A 515 7.02 15.42 3.98
CA VAL A 515 5.80 16.13 4.39
C VAL A 515 6.16 17.59 4.63
N GLY A 516 5.66 18.49 3.78
CA GLY A 516 6.03 19.92 3.80
C GLY A 516 5.36 20.70 4.92
N ALA A 517 4.04 20.61 5.01
CA ALA A 517 3.26 21.23 6.07
C ALA A 517 2.01 20.41 6.37
N VAL A 518 1.46 20.61 7.56
CA VAL A 518 0.16 20.04 7.97
C VAL A 518 -0.73 21.16 8.46
N PHE A 519 -2.00 21.19 8.04
CA PHE A 519 -2.94 22.26 8.32
C PHE A 519 -4.11 21.74 9.14
N SER A 520 -4.23 22.18 10.40
CA SER A 520 -5.42 21.83 11.17
C SER A 520 -6.66 22.51 10.60
N PHE A 521 -7.73 21.81 10.50
CA PHE A 521 -9.03 22.32 10.11
C PHE A 521 -9.82 22.67 11.39
N VAL A 522 -10.27 23.89 11.63
CA VAL A 522 -10.19 25.13 10.87
C VAL A 522 -10.05 26.33 11.83
N LEU A 523 -9.40 27.41 11.40
CA LEU A 523 -9.21 28.59 12.24
C LEU A 523 -10.55 29.23 12.61
N SER A 524 -11.42 29.46 11.64
CA SER A 524 -12.75 30.07 11.86
C SER A 524 -13.71 29.75 10.70
N SER A 525 -15.02 29.91 10.98
CA SER A 525 -16.10 29.77 10.01
C SER A 525 -17.27 30.67 10.45
N SER A 526 -18.13 31.11 9.53
CA SER A 526 -19.38 31.80 9.84
C SER A 526 -20.48 30.83 10.29
N ARG A 527 -20.43 29.60 9.83
CA ARG A 527 -21.41 28.53 10.13
C ARG A 527 -20.75 27.16 10.03
N GLY A 528 -21.18 26.25 10.85
CA GLY A 528 -20.66 24.91 10.90
C GLY A 528 -19.26 24.84 11.54
N PHE A 529 -18.78 23.62 11.74
CA PHE A 529 -17.47 23.36 12.33
C PHE A 529 -17.27 23.87 13.76
N GLU A 530 -18.36 24.11 14.50
CA GLU A 530 -18.34 24.69 15.87
C GLU A 530 -17.45 23.86 16.82
N HIS A 531 -17.27 22.57 16.51
CA HIS A 531 -16.44 21.66 17.29
C HIS A 531 -14.96 21.68 16.90
N GLU A 532 -14.61 22.33 15.79
CA GLU A 532 -13.26 22.31 15.22
C GLU A 532 -12.60 23.70 15.20
N VAL A 533 -13.42 24.78 15.24
CA VAL A 533 -12.91 26.15 15.12
C VAL A 533 -11.99 26.54 16.28
N TRP A 534 -10.92 27.25 15.93
CA TRP A 534 -9.99 27.86 16.89
C TRP A 534 -10.51 29.18 17.46
N ARG A 535 -11.42 29.78 16.74
CA ARG A 535 -12.11 31.00 17.12
C ARG A 535 -13.62 30.81 16.93
N ASP A 536 -14.41 31.15 17.97
CA ASP A 536 -15.86 31.02 17.92
C ASP A 536 -16.52 32.12 17.04
N GLU A 537 -17.81 31.98 16.77
CA GLU A 537 -18.58 32.90 15.93
C GLU A 537 -18.62 34.34 16.50
N ALA A 538 -18.53 34.50 17.83
CA ALA A 538 -18.46 35.81 18.49
C ALA A 538 -17.09 36.47 18.34
N GLY A 539 -16.12 35.79 17.73
CA GLY A 539 -14.76 36.31 17.52
C GLY A 539 -13.79 36.03 18.68
N ASN A 540 -14.23 35.28 19.70
CA ASN A 540 -13.36 34.97 20.82
C ASN A 540 -12.44 33.81 20.47
N ALA A 541 -11.16 33.92 20.84
CA ALA A 541 -10.26 32.77 20.75
C ALA A 541 -10.71 31.69 21.74
N THR A 542 -10.75 30.45 21.24
CA THR A 542 -10.86 29.27 22.11
C THR A 542 -9.51 29.02 22.80
N GLU A 543 -9.41 27.99 23.64
CA GLU A 543 -8.11 27.61 24.22
C GLU A 543 -7.09 27.05 23.22
N ILE A 544 -7.53 26.68 22.00
CA ILE A 544 -6.69 25.98 21.00
C ILE A 544 -5.47 26.84 20.61
N PRO A 545 -5.58 28.12 20.21
CA PRO A 545 -4.43 28.93 19.83
C PRO A 545 -3.36 29.01 20.92
N GLY A 546 -3.80 29.19 22.18
CA GLY A 546 -2.88 29.26 23.32
C GLY A 546 -2.12 27.97 23.58
N ILE A 547 -2.82 26.83 23.55
CA ILE A 547 -2.22 25.51 23.75
C ILE A 547 -1.25 25.17 22.60
N VAL A 548 -1.67 25.40 21.35
CA VAL A 548 -0.82 25.18 20.18
C VAL A 548 0.41 26.08 20.20
N GLY A 549 0.26 27.35 20.61
CA GLY A 549 1.37 28.31 20.72
C GLY A 549 2.39 27.96 21.81
N ALA A 550 1.97 27.22 22.83
CA ALA A 550 2.86 26.76 23.90
C ALA A 550 3.65 25.49 23.54
N ARG A 551 3.45 24.91 22.33
CA ARG A 551 4.19 23.72 21.90
C ARG A 551 5.69 23.96 21.89
N ALA A 552 6.48 22.93 22.24
CA ALA A 552 7.91 22.92 21.95
C ALA A 552 8.12 22.88 20.42
N VAL A 553 9.00 23.71 19.93
CA VAL A 553 9.32 23.86 18.50
C VAL A 553 10.39 22.83 18.10
#